data_2804a8a17c1426a80a604a1ad9c8bb92
#
_entry.id   2804a8a17c1426a80a604a1ad9c8bb92
#
_cell.length_a   1.000
_cell.length_b   1.000
_cell.length_c   1.000
_cell.angle_alpha   90.00
_cell.angle_beta   90.00
_cell.angle_gamma   90.00
#
_symmetry.space_group_name_H-M   'P 1'
#
loop_
_entity.id
_entity.type
_entity.pdbx_description
1 polymer ?
#
loop_
_entity_poly.entity_id
_entity_poly.type
_entity_poly.pdbx_seq_one_letter_code
_entity_poly.pdbx_strand_id
1 'polypeptide(L)'
;IAQCLVGSEMCIRDRKSISYTKLGYHIESRMVYYMARLVSSQKNVEFIKSNYDDIKDVYSIWICMDTEADEDSIIELGLQPRVIYGNTSWLPQRSIMNGAVIRIRSRADVEESKNKLIAMLEVLFSCRARQDKMNRLEEYGLEMTTELEGCVNDMCNISDLLVEESEERGERRGMERGMARGEKQARLDSIRTLMRKLNQTAEEAMDTLDIEEKDREEYRKILNKQK
;
A
#
# COMPACT_ATOMS: atom_id res chain seq x y z
N ILE A 1 2.15 1.46 3.93
CA ILE A 1 3.05 1.47 5.10
C ILE A 1 2.69 0.27 5.94
N ALA A 2 3.65 -0.59 6.19
CA ALA A 2 3.49 -1.71 7.08
C ALA A 2 4.32 -1.45 8.34
N GLN A 3 3.67 -1.43 9.49
CA GLN A 3 4.31 -1.32 10.78
C GLN A 3 4.16 -2.61 11.55
N CYS A 4 5.26 -3.09 12.13
CA CYS A 4 5.26 -4.23 13.03
C CYS A 4 5.61 -3.73 14.44
N LEU A 5 4.72 -3.97 15.40
CA LEU A 5 4.95 -3.70 16.81
C LEU A 5 5.43 -4.97 17.49
N VAL A 6 6.59 -4.91 18.14
CA VAL A 6 7.18 -6.01 18.88
C VAL A 6 7.55 -5.53 20.28
N GLY A 7 6.86 -6.04 21.29
CA GLY A 7 7.06 -5.61 22.65
C GLY A 7 6.80 -4.11 22.83
N SER A 8 7.69 -3.41 23.53
CA SER A 8 7.65 -1.94 23.70
C SER A 8 8.30 -1.17 22.55
N GLU A 9 8.83 -1.85 21.52
CA GLU A 9 9.51 -1.22 20.40
C GLU A 9 8.67 -1.29 19.12
N MET A 10 8.48 -0.13 18.50
CA MET A 10 7.81 0.00 17.20
C MET A 10 8.84 -0.05 16.08
N CYS A 11 8.86 -1.13 15.32
CA CYS A 11 9.73 -1.25 14.14
C CYS A 11 8.99 -0.88 12.86
N ILE A 12 9.28 0.30 12.32
CA ILE A 12 8.84 0.70 10.97
C ILE A 12 9.85 0.15 9.97
N ARG A 13 9.52 -0.94 9.28
CA ARG A 13 10.47 -1.60 8.37
C ARG A 13 10.23 -1.38 6.89
N ASP A 14 9.06 -0.92 6.48
CA ASP A 14 8.77 -0.75 5.05
C ASP A 14 8.03 0.56 4.79
N ARG A 15 8.71 1.49 4.13
CA ARG A 15 8.22 2.83 3.82
C ARG A 15 7.56 2.95 2.45
N LYS A 16 7.29 1.82 1.79
CA LYS A 16 6.66 1.87 0.47
C LYS A 16 5.14 1.91 0.59
N SER A 17 4.55 3.04 0.22
CA SER A 17 3.13 3.14 -0.07
C SER A 17 2.80 2.32 -1.32
N ILE A 18 2.61 1.03 -1.16
CA ILE A 18 2.15 0.14 -2.22
C ILE A 18 0.71 -0.23 -1.88
N SER A 19 -0.21 -0.05 -2.83
CA SER A 19 -1.57 -0.57 -2.70
C SER A 19 -1.52 -2.06 -2.35
N TYR A 20 -2.39 -2.50 -1.45
CA TYR A 20 -2.52 -3.91 -1.03
C TYR A 20 -2.59 -4.86 -2.24
N THR A 21 -3.29 -4.46 -3.29
CA THR A 21 -3.49 -5.23 -4.52
C THR A 21 -2.25 -5.30 -5.41
N LYS A 22 -1.26 -4.44 -5.22
CA LYS A 22 -0.02 -4.35 -6.03
C LYS A 22 1.21 -4.91 -5.32
N LEU A 23 1.05 -5.41 -4.11
CA LEU A 23 2.10 -6.17 -3.44
C LEU A 23 2.31 -7.48 -4.20
N GLY A 24 3.52 -7.79 -4.59
CA GLY A 24 3.85 -9.07 -5.24
C GLY A 24 3.77 -10.29 -4.30
N TYR A 25 3.15 -10.14 -3.11
CA TYR A 25 2.99 -11.18 -2.09
C TYR A 25 1.78 -10.87 -1.20
N HIS A 26 1.29 -11.89 -0.52
CA HIS A 26 0.21 -11.78 0.45
C HIS A 26 0.71 -11.24 1.80
N ILE A 27 0.09 -10.17 2.31
CA ILE A 27 0.47 -9.54 3.59
C ILE A 27 0.40 -10.56 4.74
N GLU A 28 -0.63 -11.39 4.78
CA GLU A 28 -0.82 -12.41 5.81
C GLU A 28 0.36 -13.41 5.86
N SER A 29 0.91 -13.78 4.72
CA SER A 29 2.09 -14.65 4.69
C SER A 29 3.32 -13.97 5.30
N ARG A 30 3.49 -12.68 5.04
CA ARG A 30 4.56 -11.88 5.61
C ARG A 30 4.37 -11.66 7.11
N MET A 31 3.14 -11.41 7.56
CA MET A 31 2.78 -11.30 8.97
C MET A 31 3.16 -12.58 9.73
N VAL A 32 2.72 -13.74 9.25
CA VAL A 32 3.02 -15.03 9.87
C VAL A 32 4.53 -15.25 9.96
N TYR A 33 5.26 -14.97 8.88
CA TYR A 33 6.72 -15.11 8.88
C TYR A 33 7.40 -14.24 9.94
N TYR A 34 7.01 -12.96 10.07
CA TYR A 34 7.60 -12.08 11.08
C TYR A 34 7.20 -12.46 12.49
N MET A 35 5.94 -12.80 12.73
CA MET A 35 5.48 -13.26 14.05
C MET A 35 6.22 -14.54 14.47
N ALA A 36 6.39 -15.50 13.57
CA ALA A 36 7.15 -16.71 13.85
C ALA A 36 8.62 -16.43 14.20
N ARG A 37 9.26 -15.50 13.48
CA ARG A 37 10.63 -15.08 13.83
C ARG A 37 10.71 -14.45 15.22
N LEU A 38 9.73 -13.62 15.58
CA LEU A 38 9.69 -12.93 16.85
C LEU A 38 9.47 -13.91 18.01
N VAL A 39 8.56 -14.87 17.84
CA VAL A 39 8.37 -15.95 18.82
C VAL A 39 9.66 -16.77 18.95
N SER A 40 10.28 -17.12 17.84
CA SER A 40 11.53 -17.90 17.84
C SER A 40 12.70 -17.16 18.50
N SER A 41 12.80 -15.85 18.31
CA SER A 41 13.89 -15.04 18.89
C SER A 41 13.81 -14.87 20.40
N GLN A 42 12.67 -15.18 21.01
CA GLN A 42 12.50 -15.11 22.47
C GLN A 42 13.24 -16.23 23.23
N LYS A 43 13.63 -17.31 22.51
CA LYS A 43 14.38 -18.39 23.16
C LYS A 43 15.72 -17.88 23.68
N ASN A 44 16.04 -18.21 24.93
CA ASN A 44 17.19 -17.77 25.70
C ASN A 44 17.21 -16.27 26.06
N VAL A 45 16.14 -15.53 25.76
CA VAL A 45 15.93 -14.13 26.14
C VAL A 45 14.76 -14.06 27.12
N GLU A 46 13.55 -14.37 26.67
CA GLU A 46 12.33 -14.34 27.47
C GLU A 46 12.09 -15.67 28.21
N PHE A 47 12.45 -16.79 27.58
CA PHE A 47 12.31 -18.11 28.20
C PHE A 47 13.55 -18.99 28.00
N ILE A 48 13.79 -19.86 28.99
CA ILE A 48 14.98 -20.73 29.07
C ILE A 48 14.49 -22.18 29.12
N LYS A 49 15.23 -23.10 28.49
CA LYS A 49 14.93 -24.54 28.45
C LYS A 49 13.52 -24.80 27.88
N SER A 50 12.63 -25.36 28.70
CA SER A 50 11.27 -25.76 28.31
C SER A 50 10.18 -24.95 28.99
N ASN A 51 10.51 -23.76 29.50
CA ASN A 51 9.56 -22.86 30.14
C ASN A 51 8.75 -22.09 29.08
N TYR A 52 7.99 -22.79 28.27
CA TYR A 52 7.23 -22.21 27.16
C TYR A 52 6.11 -21.26 27.60
N ASP A 53 5.70 -21.31 28.86
CA ASP A 53 4.70 -20.40 29.43
C ASP A 53 5.21 -18.96 29.59
N ASP A 54 6.55 -18.78 29.60
CA ASP A 54 7.18 -17.46 29.66
C ASP A 54 7.24 -16.75 28.30
N ILE A 55 6.84 -17.42 27.20
CA ILE A 55 6.75 -16.81 25.87
C ILE A 55 5.81 -15.60 25.94
N LYS A 56 6.28 -14.45 25.48
CA LYS A 56 5.48 -13.24 25.37
C LYS A 56 4.63 -13.26 24.10
N ASP A 57 3.45 -12.67 24.19
CA ASP A 57 2.56 -12.52 23.05
C ASP A 57 3.18 -11.57 22.02
N VAL A 58 3.03 -11.93 20.76
CA VAL A 58 3.54 -11.16 19.62
C VAL A 58 2.36 -10.55 18.88
N TYR A 59 2.47 -9.25 18.61
CA TYR A 59 1.49 -8.48 17.86
C TYR A 59 2.10 -7.98 16.55
N SER A 60 1.41 -8.18 15.45
CA SER A 60 1.81 -7.67 14.13
C SER A 60 0.66 -6.86 13.56
N ILE A 61 0.80 -5.53 13.54
CA ILE A 61 -0.23 -4.61 13.08
C ILE A 61 0.21 -3.98 11.77
N TRP A 62 -0.65 -4.08 10.74
CA TRP A 62 -0.41 -3.58 9.40
C TRP A 62 -1.44 -2.52 9.07
N ILE A 63 -1.00 -1.30 8.82
CA ILE A 63 -1.85 -0.20 8.39
C ILE A 63 -1.64 0.00 6.90
N CYS A 64 -2.68 -0.27 6.13
CA CYS A 64 -2.69 -0.18 4.68
C CYS A 64 -3.49 1.04 4.25
N MET A 65 -2.80 2.03 3.68
CA MET A 65 -3.44 3.17 3.03
C MET A 65 -3.80 2.74 1.60
N ASP A 66 -5.04 2.28 1.41
CA ASP A 66 -5.46 1.68 0.14
C ASP A 66 -6.46 2.58 -0.58
N THR A 67 -6.00 3.19 -1.66
CA THR A 67 -6.85 4.05 -2.52
C THR A 67 -7.92 3.28 -3.30
N GLU A 68 -7.78 1.95 -3.39
CA GLU A 68 -8.68 1.07 -4.12
C GLU A 68 -9.69 0.36 -3.19
N ALA A 69 -9.59 0.56 -1.86
CA ALA A 69 -10.54 -0.01 -0.91
C ALA A 69 -11.89 0.70 -0.99
N ASP A 70 -12.97 -0.06 -1.12
CA ASP A 70 -14.32 0.48 -1.12
C ASP A 70 -14.77 0.90 0.29
N GLU A 71 -14.30 0.19 1.31
CA GLU A 71 -14.63 0.41 2.71
C GLU A 71 -13.40 0.30 3.62
N ASP A 72 -13.46 1.03 4.74
CA ASP A 72 -12.49 0.86 5.82
C ASP A 72 -12.72 -0.48 6.52
N SER A 73 -11.64 -1.15 6.92
CA SER A 73 -11.77 -2.43 7.61
C SER A 73 -10.65 -2.68 8.60
N ILE A 74 -10.97 -3.41 9.66
CA ILE A 74 -10.02 -3.97 10.61
C ILE A 74 -10.21 -5.47 10.58
N ILE A 75 -9.18 -6.20 10.20
CA ILE A 75 -9.19 -7.65 10.07
C ILE A 75 -8.21 -8.22 11.09
N GLU A 76 -8.70 -9.09 11.97
CA GLU A 76 -7.88 -9.81 12.92
C GLU A 76 -7.42 -11.15 12.34
N LEU A 77 -6.14 -11.47 12.54
CA LEU A 77 -5.55 -12.76 12.21
C LEU A 77 -4.91 -13.35 13.47
N GLY A 78 -5.33 -14.54 13.82
CA GLY A 78 -4.84 -15.23 15.01
C GLY A 78 -5.03 -16.74 14.90
N LEU A 79 -4.35 -17.47 15.79
CA LEU A 79 -4.55 -18.91 15.93
C LEU A 79 -5.80 -19.14 16.79
N GLN A 80 -6.85 -19.66 16.15
CA GLN A 80 -8.12 -19.94 16.81
C GLN A 80 -8.32 -21.45 16.97
N PRO A 81 -8.52 -21.98 18.19
CA PRO A 81 -8.81 -23.38 18.39
C PRO A 81 -10.19 -23.75 17.85
N ARG A 82 -10.27 -24.88 17.14
CA ARG A 82 -11.53 -25.45 16.66
C ARG A 82 -11.62 -26.91 17.04
N VAL A 83 -12.69 -27.32 17.71
CA VAL A 83 -12.96 -28.73 17.98
C VAL A 83 -13.32 -29.43 16.65
N ILE A 84 -12.52 -30.38 16.24
CA ILE A 84 -12.73 -31.18 15.01
C ILE A 84 -13.49 -32.47 15.33
N TYR A 85 -13.26 -33.03 16.52
CA TYR A 85 -13.86 -34.28 16.97
C TYR A 85 -14.07 -34.26 18.49
N GLY A 86 -15.15 -34.88 18.93
CA GLY A 86 -15.53 -35.01 20.33
C GLY A 86 -16.33 -33.79 20.86
N ASN A 87 -16.80 -33.93 22.08
CA ASN A 87 -17.52 -32.89 22.80
C ASN A 87 -16.68 -32.48 24.02
N THR A 88 -15.99 -31.36 23.93
CA THR A 88 -15.16 -30.83 25.00
C THR A 88 -15.46 -29.37 25.24
N SER A 89 -15.51 -28.98 26.50
CA SER A 89 -15.58 -27.57 26.91
C SER A 89 -14.19 -26.95 27.10
N TRP A 90 -13.13 -27.76 27.05
CA TRP A 90 -11.77 -27.25 27.16
C TRP A 90 -11.28 -26.74 25.81
N LEU A 91 -10.87 -25.51 25.77
CA LEU A 91 -10.23 -24.86 24.62
C LEU A 91 -8.98 -24.12 25.09
N PRO A 92 -7.89 -24.15 24.31
CA PRO A 92 -6.76 -23.25 24.56
C PRO A 92 -7.22 -21.79 24.60
N GLN A 93 -6.83 -21.06 25.64
CA GLN A 93 -7.31 -19.69 25.84
C GLN A 93 -6.31 -18.63 25.45
N ARG A 94 -5.07 -19.02 25.15
CA ARG A 94 -3.98 -18.09 24.84
C ARG A 94 -3.65 -18.11 23.35
N SER A 95 -3.64 -16.93 22.74
CA SER A 95 -3.07 -16.71 21.41
C SER A 95 -1.75 -15.97 21.55
N ILE A 96 -0.64 -16.60 21.19
CA ILE A 96 0.69 -16.01 21.24
C ILE A 96 0.96 -15.12 20.03
N MET A 97 0.31 -15.41 18.91
CA MET A 97 0.51 -14.70 17.65
C MET A 97 -0.78 -13.97 17.27
N ASN A 98 -0.74 -12.65 17.34
CA ASN A 98 -1.88 -11.79 17.10
C ASN A 98 -1.56 -10.82 15.96
N GLY A 99 -2.33 -10.88 14.88
CA GLY A 99 -2.18 -10.03 13.71
C GLY A 99 -3.38 -9.12 13.53
N ALA A 100 -3.16 -7.91 13.04
CA ALA A 100 -4.24 -7.03 12.59
C ALA A 100 -3.85 -6.37 11.27
N VAL A 101 -4.78 -6.37 10.31
CA VAL A 101 -4.69 -5.59 9.08
C VAL A 101 -5.76 -4.51 9.14
N ILE A 102 -5.34 -3.27 9.16
CA ILE A 102 -6.20 -2.10 9.14
C ILE A 102 -6.11 -1.50 7.74
N ARG A 103 -7.21 -1.50 6.99
CA ARG A 103 -7.29 -0.89 5.68
C ARG A 103 -8.01 0.44 5.80
N ILE A 104 -7.35 1.50 5.37
CA ILE A 104 -7.87 2.87 5.40
C ILE A 104 -8.03 3.33 3.96
N ARG A 105 -9.26 3.71 3.58
CA ARG A 105 -9.49 4.31 2.25
C ARG A 105 -8.85 5.68 2.20
N SER A 106 -8.09 5.92 1.16
CA SER A 106 -7.53 7.25 0.88
C SER A 106 -8.41 7.97 -0.13
N ARG A 107 -9.44 8.66 0.34
CA ARG A 107 -10.27 9.54 -0.49
C ARG A 107 -10.28 10.94 0.15
N ALA A 108 -9.83 11.92 -0.61
CA ALA A 108 -9.78 13.31 -0.15
C ALA A 108 -11.17 13.94 0.14
N ASP A 109 -12.24 13.36 -0.39
CA ASP A 109 -13.58 13.95 -0.44
C ASP A 109 -14.65 13.19 0.35
N VAL A 110 -14.25 12.25 1.21
CA VAL A 110 -15.22 11.42 1.96
C VAL A 110 -15.26 11.86 3.42
N GLU A 111 -16.47 11.84 4.02
CA GLU A 111 -16.66 12.01 5.46
C GLU A 111 -15.73 11.06 6.24
N GLU A 112 -15.21 11.55 7.37
CA GLU A 112 -14.38 10.76 8.28
C GLU A 112 -15.07 9.44 8.65
N SER A 113 -14.26 8.41 8.88
CA SER A 113 -14.78 7.10 9.23
C SER A 113 -15.65 7.17 10.50
N LYS A 114 -16.77 6.43 10.50
CA LYS A 114 -17.62 6.28 11.70
C LYS A 114 -16.91 5.52 12.82
N ASN A 115 -15.88 4.77 12.50
CA ASN A 115 -15.03 4.10 13.48
C ASN A 115 -14.00 5.07 14.01
N LYS A 116 -14.06 5.39 15.30
CA LYS A 116 -13.18 6.36 15.96
C LYS A 116 -11.69 6.05 15.77
N LEU A 117 -11.30 4.79 15.88
CA LEU A 117 -9.90 4.39 15.68
C LEU A 117 -9.42 4.66 14.26
N ILE A 118 -10.24 4.30 13.26
CA ILE A 118 -9.89 4.55 11.86
C ILE A 118 -9.83 6.05 11.59
N ALA A 119 -10.80 6.83 12.07
CA ALA A 119 -10.79 8.28 11.92
C ALA A 119 -9.53 8.93 12.52
N MET A 120 -9.10 8.47 13.69
CA MET A 120 -7.84 8.93 14.30
C MET A 120 -6.63 8.57 13.45
N LEU A 121 -6.58 7.37 12.87
CA LEU A 121 -5.50 6.95 11.98
C LEU A 121 -5.53 7.74 10.65
N GLU A 122 -6.72 8.03 10.11
CA GLU A 122 -6.86 8.92 8.95
C GLU A 122 -6.27 10.29 9.21
N VAL A 123 -6.56 10.90 10.37
CA VAL A 123 -5.97 12.18 10.76
C VAL A 123 -4.46 12.07 10.88
N LEU A 124 -3.96 11.03 11.55
CA LEU A 124 -2.54 10.84 11.81
C LEU A 124 -1.73 10.68 10.52
N PHE A 125 -2.25 9.92 9.54
CA PHE A 125 -1.58 9.66 8.26
C PHE A 125 -1.95 10.63 7.14
N SER A 126 -2.82 11.62 7.41
CA SER A 126 -3.17 12.65 6.43
C SER A 126 -2.00 13.61 6.17
N CYS A 127 -2.09 14.36 5.07
CA CYS A 127 -1.14 15.44 4.75
C CYS A 127 -1.47 16.77 5.48
N ARG A 128 -2.25 16.74 6.58
CA ARG A 128 -2.60 17.92 7.35
C ARG A 128 -1.39 18.48 8.09
N ALA A 129 -1.39 19.80 8.32
CA ALA A 129 -0.40 20.43 9.16
C ALA A 129 -0.40 19.83 10.57
N ARG A 130 0.79 19.79 11.21
CA ARG A 130 0.98 19.21 12.55
C ARG A 130 -0.06 19.71 13.55
N GLN A 131 -0.28 21.02 13.62
CA GLN A 131 -1.21 21.62 14.58
C GLN A 131 -2.64 21.16 14.36
N ASP A 132 -3.07 21.03 13.11
CA ASP A 132 -4.41 20.53 12.78
C ASP A 132 -4.57 19.08 13.20
N LYS A 133 -3.54 18.24 12.99
CA LYS A 133 -3.55 16.84 13.46
C LYS A 133 -3.70 16.77 14.97
N MET A 134 -2.94 17.56 15.72
CA MET A 134 -3.00 17.60 17.19
C MET A 134 -4.39 18.01 17.67
N ASN A 135 -4.92 19.12 17.15
CA ASN A 135 -6.25 19.61 17.53
C ASN A 135 -7.33 18.55 17.24
N ARG A 136 -7.27 17.89 16.08
CA ARG A 136 -8.24 16.85 15.71
C ARG A 136 -8.13 15.60 16.59
N LEU A 137 -6.91 15.19 16.95
CA LEU A 137 -6.71 14.06 17.83
C LEU A 137 -7.20 14.34 19.25
N GLU A 138 -7.08 15.58 19.73
CA GLU A 138 -7.69 16.04 20.98
C GLU A 138 -9.23 15.98 20.95
N GLU A 139 -9.85 16.38 19.85
CA GLU A 139 -11.31 16.24 19.63
C GLU A 139 -11.77 14.78 19.76
N TYR A 140 -10.93 13.83 19.35
CA TYR A 140 -11.16 12.39 19.58
C TYR A 140 -10.87 11.92 21.01
N GLY A 141 -10.46 12.83 21.91
CA GLY A 141 -10.23 12.57 23.33
C GLY A 141 -8.86 11.98 23.65
N LEU A 142 -7.85 12.23 22.80
CA LEU A 142 -6.46 11.94 23.10
C LEU A 142 -5.84 13.13 23.85
N GLU A 143 -5.27 12.88 25.01
CA GLU A 143 -4.46 13.87 25.71
C GLU A 143 -3.09 14.01 25.03
N MET A 144 -2.74 15.23 24.59
CA MET A 144 -1.45 15.49 23.98
C MET A 144 -0.34 15.50 25.04
N THR A 145 0.24 14.34 25.27
CA THR A 145 1.47 14.23 26.05
C THR A 145 2.69 14.54 25.18
N THR A 146 3.82 14.89 25.80
CA THR A 146 5.08 15.13 25.08
C THR A 146 5.50 13.94 24.21
N GLU A 147 5.22 12.72 24.67
CA GLU A 147 5.50 11.49 23.94
C GLU A 147 4.60 11.37 22.70
N LEU A 148 3.30 11.66 22.84
CA LEU A 148 2.36 11.61 21.74
C LEU A 148 2.64 12.71 20.70
N GLU A 149 3.02 13.91 21.16
CA GLU A 149 3.50 14.99 20.29
C GLU A 149 4.73 14.56 19.47
N GLY A 150 5.67 13.85 20.10
CA GLY A 150 6.81 13.25 19.40
C GLY A 150 6.38 12.27 18.32
N CYS A 151 5.45 11.37 18.64
CA CYS A 151 4.90 10.40 17.68
C CYS A 151 4.18 11.09 16.51
N VAL A 152 3.39 12.14 16.78
CA VAL A 152 2.72 12.93 15.71
C VAL A 152 3.74 13.61 14.80
N ASN A 153 4.85 14.13 15.35
CA ASN A 153 5.94 14.69 14.56
C ASN A 153 6.59 13.66 13.65
N ASP A 154 6.92 12.49 14.18
CA ASP A 154 7.52 11.42 13.38
C ASP A 154 6.58 10.96 12.28
N MET A 155 5.27 10.89 12.56
CA MET A 155 4.26 10.57 11.55
C MET A 155 4.09 11.69 10.50
N CYS A 156 4.23 12.97 10.87
CA CYS A 156 4.25 14.07 9.90
C CYS A 156 5.42 13.93 8.93
N ASN A 157 6.62 13.67 9.44
CA ASN A 157 7.81 13.45 8.61
C ASN A 157 7.62 12.26 7.64
N ILE A 158 6.98 11.19 8.12
CA ILE A 158 6.67 10.02 7.28
C ILE A 158 5.62 10.38 6.21
N SER A 159 4.60 11.13 6.57
CA SER A 159 3.56 11.56 5.64
C SER A 159 4.13 12.43 4.52
N ASP A 160 5.00 13.39 4.86
CA ASP A 160 5.65 14.26 3.89
C ASP A 160 6.52 13.47 2.90
N LEU A 161 7.32 12.52 3.39
CA LEU A 161 8.10 11.62 2.55
C LEU A 161 7.24 10.77 1.60
N LEU A 162 6.05 10.35 2.06
CA LEU A 162 5.13 9.57 1.22
C LEU A 162 4.48 10.40 0.11
N VAL A 163 4.19 11.68 0.41
CA VAL A 163 3.69 12.62 -0.60
C VAL A 163 4.75 12.83 -1.67
N GLU A 164 5.98 13.16 -1.26
CA GLU A 164 7.11 13.37 -2.17
C GLU A 164 7.35 12.14 -3.07
N GLU A 165 7.42 10.92 -2.51
CA GLU A 165 7.55 9.70 -3.30
C GLU A 165 6.36 9.44 -4.24
N SER A 166 5.15 9.88 -3.87
CA SER A 166 3.96 9.70 -4.69
C SER A 166 3.93 10.69 -5.86
N GLU A 167 4.37 11.93 -5.61
CA GLU A 167 4.52 12.98 -6.63
C GLU A 167 5.61 12.59 -7.64
N GLU A 168 6.79 12.19 -7.20
CA GLU A 168 7.85 11.71 -8.08
C GLU A 168 7.43 10.53 -8.96
N ARG A 169 6.65 9.60 -8.38
CA ARG A 169 6.09 8.48 -9.16
C ARG A 169 5.03 8.94 -10.14
N GLY A 170 4.22 9.92 -9.76
CA GLY A 170 3.23 10.55 -10.61
C GLY A 170 3.88 11.23 -11.81
N GLU A 171 4.90 12.04 -11.56
CA GLU A 171 5.68 12.73 -12.60
C GLU A 171 6.37 11.75 -13.54
N ARG A 172 7.05 10.73 -13.01
CA ARG A 172 7.70 9.71 -13.83
C ARG A 172 6.70 8.98 -14.75
N ARG A 173 5.55 8.54 -14.20
CA ARG A 173 4.50 7.91 -15.01
C ARG A 173 3.90 8.87 -16.02
N GLY A 174 3.75 10.15 -15.65
CA GLY A 174 3.29 11.22 -16.55
C GLY A 174 4.26 11.43 -17.69
N MET A 175 5.55 11.48 -17.40
CA MET A 175 6.63 11.62 -18.38
C MET A 175 6.69 10.41 -19.32
N GLU A 176 6.69 9.19 -18.79
CA GLU A 176 6.69 7.95 -19.59
C GLU A 176 5.49 7.89 -20.53
N ARG A 177 4.28 8.21 -20.03
CA ARG A 177 3.07 8.27 -20.88
C ARG A 177 3.14 9.40 -21.89
N GLY A 178 3.69 10.55 -21.52
CA GLY A 178 3.89 11.68 -22.42
C GLY A 178 4.86 11.34 -23.53
N MET A 179 6.00 10.73 -23.22
CA MET A 179 6.98 10.26 -24.21
C MET A 179 6.38 9.23 -25.18
N ALA A 180 5.72 8.19 -24.63
CA ALA A 180 5.08 7.17 -25.46
C ALA A 180 4.00 7.74 -26.40
N ARG A 181 3.21 8.72 -25.93
CA ARG A 181 2.24 9.42 -26.77
C ARG A 181 2.92 10.29 -27.80
N GLY A 182 3.98 11.00 -27.44
CA GLY A 182 4.76 11.85 -28.33
C GLY A 182 5.42 11.05 -29.44
N GLU A 183 6.07 9.94 -29.12
CA GLU A 183 6.66 9.01 -30.10
C GLU A 183 5.62 8.46 -31.07
N LYS A 184 4.47 8.04 -30.54
CA LYS A 184 3.38 7.52 -31.35
C LYS A 184 2.83 8.58 -32.30
N GLN A 185 2.64 9.80 -31.83
CA GLN A 185 2.18 10.91 -32.64
C GLN A 185 3.21 11.27 -33.74
N ALA A 186 4.47 11.33 -33.40
CA ALA A 186 5.55 11.59 -34.34
C ALA A 186 5.64 10.52 -35.46
N ARG A 187 5.47 9.24 -35.10
CA ARG A 187 5.39 8.15 -36.09
C ARG A 187 4.16 8.28 -36.99
N LEU A 188 2.99 8.60 -36.43
CA LEU A 188 1.78 8.87 -37.22
C LEU A 188 1.97 10.02 -38.21
N ASP A 189 2.58 11.10 -37.80
CA ASP A 189 2.82 12.26 -38.64
C ASP A 189 3.87 11.96 -39.71
N SER A 190 4.84 11.10 -39.43
CA SER A 190 5.79 10.57 -40.39
C SER A 190 5.10 9.70 -41.45
N ILE A 191 4.22 8.76 -41.05
CA ILE A 191 3.43 7.94 -41.98
C ILE A 191 2.61 8.84 -42.89
N ARG A 192 1.87 9.81 -42.37
CA ARG A 192 1.07 10.75 -43.15
C ARG A 192 1.91 11.57 -44.12
N THR A 193 3.11 11.95 -43.71
CA THR A 193 4.02 12.74 -44.54
C THR A 193 4.51 11.92 -45.74
N LEU A 194 4.87 10.64 -45.53
CA LEU A 194 5.28 9.73 -46.60
C LEU A 194 4.13 9.44 -47.55
N MET A 195 2.93 9.15 -47.03
CA MET A 195 1.73 8.96 -47.87
C MET A 195 1.46 10.16 -48.78
N ARG A 196 1.57 11.38 -48.19
CA ARG A 196 1.29 12.61 -48.96
C ARG A 196 2.39 13.00 -49.95
N LYS A 197 3.68 12.92 -49.52
CA LYS A 197 4.80 13.41 -50.35
C LYS A 197 5.30 12.41 -51.34
N LEU A 198 5.26 11.12 -51.03
CA LEU A 198 5.75 10.04 -51.89
C LEU A 198 4.62 9.23 -52.54
N ASN A 199 3.37 9.62 -52.29
CA ASN A 199 2.17 8.93 -52.78
C ASN A 199 2.14 7.43 -52.39
N GLN A 200 2.70 7.10 -51.22
CA GLN A 200 2.74 5.75 -50.70
C GLN A 200 1.43 5.36 -50.04
N THR A 201 1.12 4.08 -50.03
CA THR A 201 0.06 3.52 -49.18
C THR A 201 0.46 3.55 -47.70
N ALA A 202 -0.49 3.41 -46.81
CA ALA A 202 -0.18 3.36 -45.36
C ALA A 202 0.77 2.19 -45.02
N GLU A 203 0.63 1.05 -45.70
CA GLU A 203 1.50 -0.12 -45.49
C GLU A 203 2.93 0.17 -45.96
N GLU A 204 3.09 0.69 -47.19
CA GLU A 204 4.43 1.06 -47.69
C GLU A 204 5.11 2.12 -46.83
N ALA A 205 4.34 3.08 -46.31
CA ALA A 205 4.90 4.08 -45.37
C ALA A 205 5.32 3.46 -44.04
N MET A 206 4.54 2.51 -43.51
CA MET A 206 4.93 1.78 -42.27
C MET A 206 6.11 0.86 -42.51
N ASP A 207 6.28 0.24 -43.67
CA ASP A 207 7.46 -0.53 -44.05
C ASP A 207 8.70 0.38 -44.17
N THR A 208 8.57 1.54 -44.78
CA THR A 208 9.66 2.53 -44.89
C THR A 208 10.15 3.04 -43.53
N LEU A 209 9.28 3.05 -42.54
CA LEU A 209 9.62 3.48 -41.14
C LEU A 209 9.97 2.32 -40.23
N ASP A 210 10.13 1.11 -40.75
CA ASP A 210 10.44 -0.12 -39.96
C ASP A 210 9.49 -0.33 -38.77
N ILE A 211 8.19 -0.06 -38.93
CA ILE A 211 7.22 -0.23 -37.86
C ILE A 211 6.94 -1.72 -37.66
N GLU A 212 7.11 -2.20 -36.43
CA GLU A 212 6.86 -3.60 -36.08
C GLU A 212 5.39 -3.99 -36.30
N GLU A 213 5.14 -5.19 -36.81
CA GLU A 213 3.80 -5.69 -37.16
C GLU A 213 2.79 -5.58 -35.99
N LYS A 214 3.25 -5.81 -34.77
CA LYS A 214 2.38 -5.70 -33.57
C LYS A 214 1.79 -4.29 -33.36
N ASP A 215 2.50 -3.23 -33.83
CA ASP A 215 2.09 -1.83 -33.64
C ASP A 215 1.27 -1.32 -34.85
N ARG A 216 1.41 -1.94 -36.03
CA ARG A 216 0.74 -1.50 -37.26
C ARG A 216 -0.77 -1.50 -37.18
N GLU A 217 -1.34 -2.46 -36.49
CA GLU A 217 -2.81 -2.56 -36.36
C GLU A 217 -3.41 -1.33 -35.66
N GLU A 218 -2.71 -0.75 -34.72
CA GLU A 218 -3.12 0.45 -34.03
C GLU A 218 -3.05 1.68 -34.95
N TYR A 219 -2.00 1.81 -35.74
CA TYR A 219 -1.86 2.89 -36.71
C TYR A 219 -2.91 2.77 -37.84
N ARG A 220 -3.22 1.57 -38.32
CA ARG A 220 -4.33 1.32 -39.29
C ARG A 220 -5.67 1.83 -38.75
N LYS A 221 -5.99 1.53 -37.51
CA LYS A 221 -7.24 1.99 -36.87
C LYS A 221 -7.33 3.50 -36.78
N ILE A 222 -6.22 4.18 -36.49
CA ILE A 222 -6.18 5.65 -36.35
C ILE A 222 -6.30 6.32 -37.72
N LEU A 223 -5.59 5.81 -38.73
CA LEU A 223 -5.61 6.36 -40.10
C LEU A 223 -6.96 6.17 -40.76
N ASN A 224 -7.67 5.06 -40.52
CA ASN A 224 -8.99 4.78 -41.05
C ASN A 224 -10.13 5.58 -40.42
N LYS A 225 -9.97 6.04 -39.17
CA LYS A 225 -10.97 6.89 -38.49
C LYS A 225 -11.01 8.34 -38.95
N GLN A 226 -10.04 8.76 -39.76
CA GLN A 226 -9.89 10.15 -40.21
C GLN A 226 -10.16 10.31 -41.75
N LYS A 227 -10.63 9.27 -42.41
CA LYS A 227 -11.24 9.33 -43.73
C LYS A 227 -12.73 9.63 -43.63
#